data_2aff30aab6db707bab0d2faaef0a4d05
#
_entry.id   2aff30aab6db707bab0d2faaef0a4d05
#
_cell.length_a   1.000
_cell.length_b   1.000
_cell.length_c   1.000
_cell.angle_alpha   90.00
_cell.angle_beta   90.00
_cell.angle_gamma   90.00
#
_symmetry.space_group_name_H-M   'P 1'
#
loop_
_entity.id
_entity.type
_entity.pdbx_description
1 polymer ?
#
loop_
_entity_poly.entity_id
_entity_poly.type
_entity_poly.pdbx_seq_one_letter_code
_entity_poly.pdbx_strand_id
1 'polypeptide(L)'
;MYRLKLFLCCLFCICATLYGQAQTKWNNQYQIYFDQYKDMAIEQMLRHRIPASITLAQGVFESAAGTSLLATRGNNHFGIKCHGWTGRSMTYDDDEIGECFRVYDNPKQSYEDHSAFLTRSKRYARLFSLDLTDYKGWAHGLKACGYATNPRYAYKLIEIIELYKLYLYDNATTYDHFMAERSGVAQPVDQSHRLHPIRIFNKNYYMMAREGDTFKAIGKEIELSGRKIAKYNERNYHDVLQAGEIVYLKKKRKHAPKAFKNKPHIVQPGESMYSIAQHYGIRLKSLYKMNKLPPDYQIEVGRQLRVY
;
A
#
# COMPACT_ATOMS: atom_id res chain seq x y z
N MET A 1 -73.28 -31.35 -14.49
CA MET A 1 -72.84 -29.96 -14.30
C MET A 1 -71.60 -29.93 -13.39
N TYR A 2 -70.41 -30.00 -14.00
CA TYR A 2 -69.15 -29.97 -13.28
C TYR A 2 -68.52 -28.60 -13.43
N ARG A 3 -68.32 -27.90 -12.31
CA ARG A 3 -67.59 -26.61 -12.31
C ARG A 3 -66.09 -26.89 -12.29
N LEU A 4 -65.41 -26.51 -13.34
CA LEU A 4 -63.98 -26.54 -13.51
C LEU A 4 -63.39 -25.34 -12.78
N LYS A 5 -62.67 -25.58 -11.64
CA LYS A 5 -61.91 -24.54 -10.96
C LYS A 5 -60.53 -24.40 -11.63
N LEU A 6 -60.36 -23.30 -12.31
CA LEU A 6 -59.03 -22.91 -12.84
C LEU A 6 -58.13 -22.44 -11.70
N PHE A 7 -57.06 -23.22 -11.40
CA PHE A 7 -55.96 -22.78 -10.54
C PHE A 7 -55.00 -21.93 -11.35
N LEU A 8 -55.03 -20.63 -11.10
CA LEU A 8 -54.02 -19.70 -11.65
C LEU A 8 -52.77 -19.77 -10.79
N CYS A 9 -51.74 -20.46 -11.28
CA CYS A 9 -50.46 -20.54 -10.64
C CYS A 9 -49.66 -19.26 -10.99
N CYS A 10 -49.64 -18.27 -10.10
CA CYS A 10 -48.78 -17.10 -10.20
C CYS A 10 -47.34 -17.53 -10.00
N LEU A 11 -46.59 -17.72 -11.07
CA LEU A 11 -45.14 -17.83 -11.05
C LEU A 11 -44.55 -16.44 -10.69
N PHE A 12 -44.22 -16.24 -9.44
CA PHE A 12 -43.37 -15.11 -9.04
C PHE A 12 -41.96 -15.37 -9.56
N CYS A 13 -41.66 -14.80 -10.73
CA CYS A 13 -40.29 -14.67 -11.22
C CYS A 13 -39.57 -13.68 -10.31
N ILE A 14 -38.87 -14.22 -9.29
CA ILE A 14 -37.89 -13.44 -8.53
C ILE A 14 -36.69 -13.23 -9.45
N CYS A 15 -36.70 -12.15 -10.21
CA CYS A 15 -35.49 -11.60 -10.82
C CYS A 15 -34.60 -11.10 -9.70
N ALA A 16 -33.79 -11.98 -9.14
CA ALA A 16 -32.64 -11.60 -8.34
C ALA A 16 -31.66 -10.89 -9.29
N THR A 17 -31.76 -9.57 -9.33
CA THR A 17 -30.73 -8.74 -9.95
C THR A 17 -29.46 -8.95 -9.13
N LEU A 18 -28.59 -9.84 -9.62
CA LEU A 18 -27.23 -9.97 -9.17
C LEU A 18 -26.50 -8.66 -9.53
N TYR A 19 -26.57 -7.70 -8.61
CA TYR A 19 -25.64 -6.59 -8.65
C TYR A 19 -24.24 -7.20 -8.41
N GLY A 20 -23.54 -7.46 -9.48
CA GLY A 20 -22.15 -7.84 -9.45
C GLY A 20 -21.37 -6.75 -8.71
N GLN A 21 -21.08 -6.98 -7.45
CA GLN A 21 -20.20 -6.10 -6.68
C GLN A 21 -18.82 -6.20 -7.34
N ALA A 22 -18.37 -5.10 -7.96
CA ALA A 22 -17.01 -5.01 -8.46
C ALA A 22 -16.08 -5.10 -7.25
N GLN A 23 -15.59 -6.30 -6.98
CA GLN A 23 -14.65 -6.57 -5.89
C GLN A 23 -13.38 -5.77 -6.12
N THR A 24 -12.88 -5.13 -5.08
CA THR A 24 -11.60 -4.38 -5.14
C THR A 24 -10.48 -5.33 -5.56
N LYS A 25 -9.86 -5.05 -6.72
CA LYS A 25 -8.76 -5.85 -7.25
C LYS A 25 -7.44 -5.40 -6.62
N TRP A 26 -6.52 -6.36 -6.44
CA TRP A 26 -5.16 -6.06 -5.99
C TRP A 26 -4.51 -5.00 -6.89
N ASN A 27 -3.98 -3.96 -6.27
CA ASN A 27 -3.24 -2.87 -6.92
C ASN A 27 -1.87 -2.74 -6.28
N ASN A 28 -0.80 -2.88 -7.06
CA ASN A 28 0.57 -2.80 -6.56
C ASN A 28 0.91 -1.41 -5.98
N GLN A 29 0.33 -0.33 -6.51
CA GLN A 29 0.52 1.02 -5.97
C GLN A 29 -0.03 1.15 -4.54
N TYR A 30 -1.14 0.47 -4.24
CA TYR A 30 -1.68 0.42 -2.89
C TYR A 30 -0.70 -0.26 -1.92
N GLN A 31 -0.11 -1.39 -2.33
CA GLN A 31 0.89 -2.07 -1.51
C GLN A 31 2.13 -1.19 -1.26
N ILE A 32 2.63 -0.50 -2.29
CA ILE A 32 3.75 0.45 -2.16
C ILE A 32 3.40 1.55 -1.15
N TYR A 33 2.18 2.10 -1.25
CA TYR A 33 1.69 3.11 -0.32
C TYR A 33 1.69 2.59 1.12
N PHE A 34 1.16 1.40 1.36
CA PHE A 34 1.13 0.81 2.70
C PHE A 34 2.54 0.53 3.24
N ASP A 35 3.43 0.01 2.41
CA ASP A 35 4.81 -0.24 2.80
C ASP A 35 5.54 1.06 3.22
N GLN A 36 5.24 2.15 2.54
CA GLN A 36 5.85 3.47 2.79
C GLN A 36 5.27 4.14 4.06
N TYR A 37 3.96 4.01 4.31
CA TYR A 37 3.28 4.83 5.32
C TYR A 37 2.80 4.03 6.55
N LYS A 38 2.96 2.71 6.60
CA LYS A 38 2.50 1.88 7.73
C LYS A 38 3.03 2.33 9.08
N ASP A 39 4.31 2.73 9.13
CA ASP A 39 4.93 3.13 10.40
C ASP A 39 4.32 4.44 10.92
N MET A 40 3.99 5.38 10.03
CA MET A 40 3.28 6.60 10.42
C MET A 40 1.88 6.28 10.94
N ALA A 41 1.16 5.37 10.28
CA ALA A 41 -0.18 4.97 10.71
C ALA A 41 -0.16 4.26 12.07
N ILE A 42 0.83 3.39 12.32
CA ILE A 42 1.04 2.74 13.63
C ILE A 42 1.36 3.80 14.69
N GLU A 43 2.26 4.76 14.40
CA GLU A 43 2.55 5.87 15.32
C GLU A 43 1.27 6.64 15.70
N GLN A 44 0.43 6.96 14.70
CA GLN A 44 -0.84 7.66 14.95
C GLN A 44 -1.81 6.80 15.78
N MET A 45 -1.91 5.51 15.52
CA MET A 45 -2.74 4.60 16.32
C MET A 45 -2.32 4.59 17.79
N LEU A 46 -1.03 4.47 18.06
CA LEU A 46 -0.50 4.40 19.43
C LEU A 46 -0.68 5.72 20.20
N ARG A 47 -0.64 6.87 19.49
CA ARG A 47 -0.81 8.21 20.10
C ARG A 47 -2.26 8.66 20.20
N HIS A 48 -3.07 8.35 19.21
CA HIS A 48 -4.41 8.93 19.04
C HIS A 48 -5.54 7.90 19.11
N ARG A 49 -5.23 6.60 19.26
CA ARG A 49 -6.21 5.51 19.33
C ARG A 49 -7.13 5.41 18.11
N ILE A 50 -6.58 5.62 16.92
CA ILE A 50 -7.24 5.38 15.65
C ILE A 50 -6.58 4.16 15.02
N PRO A 51 -7.30 3.08 14.62
CA PRO A 51 -6.67 1.89 14.03
C PRO A 51 -5.73 2.24 12.88
N ALA A 52 -4.54 1.65 12.87
CA ALA A 52 -3.57 1.86 11.79
C ALA A 52 -4.13 1.43 10.44
N SER A 53 -4.90 0.34 10.42
CA SER A 53 -5.61 -0.15 9.24
C SER A 53 -6.58 0.88 8.65
N ILE A 54 -7.34 1.57 9.50
CA ILE A 54 -8.27 2.64 9.12
C ILE A 54 -7.50 3.80 8.51
N THR A 55 -6.47 4.29 9.21
CA THR A 55 -5.64 5.41 8.74
C THR A 55 -5.00 5.10 7.37
N LEU A 56 -4.47 3.89 7.18
CA LEU A 56 -3.89 3.46 5.90
C LEU A 56 -4.93 3.35 4.79
N ALA A 57 -6.09 2.74 5.08
CA ALA A 57 -7.16 2.58 4.09
C ALA A 57 -7.74 3.94 3.66
N GLN A 58 -7.91 4.88 4.58
CA GLN A 58 -8.28 6.26 4.25
C GLN A 58 -7.18 6.93 3.42
N GLY A 59 -5.94 6.91 3.89
CA GLY A 59 -4.83 7.56 3.21
C GLY A 59 -4.64 7.08 1.77
N VAL A 60 -4.70 5.78 1.50
CA VAL A 60 -4.58 5.24 0.14
C VAL A 60 -5.76 5.63 -0.75
N PHE A 61 -6.97 5.64 -0.18
CA PHE A 61 -8.20 5.94 -0.90
C PHE A 61 -8.30 7.44 -1.25
N GLU A 62 -8.11 8.32 -0.27
CA GLU A 62 -8.22 9.77 -0.43
C GLU A 62 -7.08 10.38 -1.28
N SER A 63 -5.90 9.76 -1.26
CA SER A 63 -4.72 10.27 -1.98
C SER A 63 -4.48 9.63 -3.35
N ALA A 64 -5.38 8.76 -3.82
CA ALA A 64 -5.11 7.91 -5.00
C ALA A 64 -3.76 7.18 -4.89
N ALA A 65 -3.52 6.52 -3.74
CA ALA A 65 -2.24 5.87 -3.41
C ALA A 65 -1.03 6.84 -3.40
N GLY A 66 -1.23 8.05 -2.94
CA GLY A 66 -0.19 9.08 -2.84
C GLY A 66 0.13 9.78 -4.16
N THR A 67 -0.66 9.55 -5.22
CA THR A 67 -0.41 10.13 -6.55
C THR A 67 -1.30 11.34 -6.88
N SER A 68 -2.28 11.65 -6.04
CA SER A 68 -3.14 12.83 -6.23
C SER A 68 -2.33 14.13 -6.18
N LEU A 69 -2.87 15.20 -6.77
CA LEU A 69 -2.23 16.51 -6.73
C LEU A 69 -2.05 17.02 -5.30
N LEU A 70 -3.05 16.79 -4.44
CA LEU A 70 -3.01 17.16 -3.02
C LEU A 70 -1.89 16.41 -2.29
N ALA A 71 -1.71 15.11 -2.56
CA ALA A 71 -0.65 14.32 -1.93
C ALA A 71 0.74 14.69 -2.45
N THR A 72 0.91 14.87 -3.77
CA THR A 72 2.22 15.09 -4.38
C THR A 72 2.76 16.51 -4.21
N ARG A 73 1.91 17.53 -4.26
CA ARG A 73 2.32 18.94 -4.12
C ARG A 73 2.06 19.51 -2.73
N GLY A 74 1.03 19.01 -2.05
CA GLY A 74 0.62 19.51 -0.74
C GLY A 74 0.97 18.59 0.42
N ASN A 75 1.54 17.40 0.19
CA ASN A 75 1.69 16.33 1.18
C ASN A 75 0.38 16.04 1.94
N ASN A 76 -0.77 16.37 1.36
CA ASN A 76 -2.09 16.23 1.96
C ASN A 76 -2.71 14.91 1.51
N HIS A 77 -2.50 13.86 2.31
CA HIS A 77 -2.92 12.49 2.00
C HIS A 77 -4.39 12.19 2.34
N PHE A 78 -5.08 13.10 3.00
CA PHE A 78 -6.45 12.91 3.48
C PHE A 78 -7.43 13.95 2.96
N GLY A 79 -7.02 14.82 2.04
CA GLY A 79 -7.87 15.86 1.48
C GLY A 79 -8.40 16.83 2.53
N ILE A 80 -7.59 17.20 3.53
CA ILE A 80 -8.06 18.10 4.60
C ILE A 80 -8.16 19.53 4.09
N LYS A 81 -9.39 20.07 4.13
CA LYS A 81 -9.72 21.43 3.74
C LYS A 81 -9.25 22.45 4.81
N CYS A 82 -9.11 23.71 4.43
CA CYS A 82 -8.51 24.75 5.28
C CYS A 82 -9.22 24.96 6.62
N HIS A 83 -10.53 25.20 6.63
CA HIS A 83 -11.33 25.37 7.87
C HIS A 83 -10.63 26.17 9.00
N GLY A 84 -10.22 27.40 8.71
CA GLY A 84 -9.49 28.24 9.67
C GLY A 84 -7.98 27.94 9.79
N TRP A 85 -7.44 27.18 8.85
CA TRP A 85 -6.01 26.92 8.74
C TRP A 85 -5.22 28.20 8.43
N THR A 86 -4.16 28.45 9.19
CA THR A 86 -3.28 29.62 9.02
C THR A 86 -1.94 29.28 8.33
N GLY A 87 -1.69 27.99 8.09
CA GLY A 87 -0.50 27.53 7.39
C GLY A 87 -0.61 27.65 5.86
N ARG A 88 0.36 27.08 5.14
CA ARG A 88 0.33 27.06 3.69
C ARG A 88 -0.88 26.32 3.16
N SER A 89 -1.44 26.81 2.06
CA SER A 89 -2.61 26.22 1.42
C SER A 89 -2.45 26.18 -0.10
N MET A 90 -3.29 25.40 -0.73
CA MET A 90 -3.43 25.37 -2.19
C MET A 90 -4.91 25.27 -2.56
N THR A 91 -5.25 25.81 -3.72
CA THR A 91 -6.58 25.74 -4.28
C THR A 91 -6.67 24.52 -5.21
N TYR A 92 -7.75 23.77 -5.08
CA TYR A 92 -8.02 22.59 -5.91
C TYR A 92 -9.53 22.43 -6.09
N ASP A 93 -9.96 22.04 -7.30
CA ASP A 93 -11.36 21.77 -7.60
C ASP A 93 -11.68 20.32 -7.20
N ASP A 94 -12.54 20.16 -6.18
CA ASP A 94 -13.00 18.86 -5.68
C ASP A 94 -14.53 18.81 -5.75
N ASP A 95 -15.24 18.93 -4.63
CA ASP A 95 -16.70 19.02 -4.60
C ASP A 95 -17.20 20.37 -5.18
N GLU A 96 -16.42 21.44 -4.97
CA GLU A 96 -16.68 22.79 -5.45
C GLU A 96 -15.43 23.37 -6.16
N ILE A 97 -15.66 24.37 -7.02
CA ILE A 97 -14.57 25.06 -7.72
C ILE A 97 -13.80 25.94 -6.72
N GLY A 98 -12.48 25.82 -6.73
CA GLY A 98 -11.62 26.71 -5.95
C GLY A 98 -11.55 26.43 -4.45
N GLU A 99 -11.80 25.20 -4.02
CA GLU A 99 -11.70 24.84 -2.60
C GLU A 99 -10.27 24.93 -2.06
N CYS A 100 -10.19 25.35 -0.80
CA CYS A 100 -8.92 25.53 -0.11
C CYS A 100 -8.51 24.27 0.65
N PHE A 101 -7.32 23.75 0.37
CA PHE A 101 -6.73 22.58 1.02
C PHE A 101 -5.43 22.95 1.74
N ARG A 102 -5.19 22.31 2.89
CA ARG A 102 -3.97 22.47 3.68
C ARG A 102 -2.76 21.91 2.93
N VAL A 103 -1.62 22.57 3.06
CA VAL A 103 -0.33 22.13 2.54
C VAL A 103 0.63 21.91 3.69
N TYR A 104 1.28 20.74 3.69
CA TYR A 104 2.20 20.31 4.73
C TYR A 104 3.64 20.23 4.20
N ASP A 105 4.63 20.28 5.09
CA ASP A 105 6.03 20.15 4.72
C ASP A 105 6.42 18.72 4.38
N ASN A 106 5.71 17.76 4.95
CA ASN A 106 5.95 16.33 4.74
C ASN A 106 4.67 15.51 5.05
N PRO A 107 4.59 14.26 4.59
CA PRO A 107 3.44 13.39 4.85
C PRO A 107 3.13 13.16 6.33
N LYS A 108 4.15 13.18 7.22
CA LYS A 108 3.94 12.97 8.66
C LYS A 108 3.01 14.02 9.25
N GLN A 109 3.15 15.30 8.85
CA GLN A 109 2.25 16.37 9.30
C GLN A 109 0.80 16.14 8.84
N SER A 110 0.59 15.59 7.65
CA SER A 110 -0.75 15.24 7.17
C SER A 110 -1.38 14.12 8.01
N TYR A 111 -0.62 13.09 8.35
CA TYR A 111 -1.06 12.00 9.22
C TYR A 111 -1.40 12.48 10.63
N GLU A 112 -0.57 13.36 11.19
CA GLU A 112 -0.78 13.96 12.52
C GLU A 112 -2.06 14.84 12.52
N ASP A 113 -2.22 15.67 11.49
CA ASP A 113 -3.38 16.56 11.38
C ASP A 113 -4.68 15.79 11.14
N HIS A 114 -4.65 14.72 10.35
CA HIS A 114 -5.79 13.81 10.19
C HIS A 114 -6.21 13.20 11.53
N SER A 115 -5.25 12.73 12.32
CA SER A 115 -5.53 12.18 13.65
C SER A 115 -6.09 13.24 14.59
N ALA A 116 -5.52 14.45 14.56
CA ALA A 116 -6.02 15.58 15.32
C ALA A 116 -7.44 16.00 14.88
N PHE A 117 -7.74 15.96 13.59
CA PHE A 117 -9.08 16.24 13.06
C PHE A 117 -10.13 15.27 13.61
N LEU A 118 -9.83 13.99 13.66
CA LEU A 118 -10.75 12.99 14.20
C LEU A 118 -10.90 13.11 15.73
N THR A 119 -9.80 13.30 16.46
CA THR A 119 -9.82 13.33 17.94
C THR A 119 -10.45 14.59 18.51
N ARG A 120 -10.28 15.74 17.86
CA ARG A 120 -10.82 17.03 18.34
C ARG A 120 -12.30 17.23 18.04
N SER A 121 -12.83 16.54 17.04
CA SER A 121 -14.20 16.70 16.60
C SER A 121 -15.17 15.86 17.43
N LYS A 122 -16.09 16.50 18.16
CA LYS A 122 -17.15 15.82 18.94
C LYS A 122 -17.98 14.86 18.08
N ARG A 123 -18.07 15.10 16.78
CA ARG A 123 -18.78 14.24 15.81
C ARG A 123 -18.24 12.81 15.77
N TYR A 124 -16.93 12.63 15.95
CA TYR A 124 -16.29 11.32 15.93
C TYR A 124 -16.05 10.71 17.33
N ALA A 125 -16.39 11.43 18.42
CA ALA A 125 -16.08 11.00 19.80
C ALA A 125 -16.53 9.56 20.11
N ARG A 126 -17.67 9.12 19.58
CA ARG A 126 -18.21 7.75 19.79
C ARG A 126 -17.31 6.65 19.22
N LEU A 127 -16.46 6.96 18.23
CA LEU A 127 -15.58 5.97 17.61
C LEU A 127 -14.50 5.50 18.59
N PHE A 128 -14.08 6.38 19.49
CA PHE A 128 -13.02 6.10 20.47
C PHE A 128 -13.44 5.18 21.61
N SER A 129 -14.70 4.75 21.66
CA SER A 129 -15.18 3.65 22.52
C SER A 129 -15.06 2.27 21.87
N LEU A 130 -14.76 2.21 20.56
CA LEU A 130 -14.54 0.95 19.84
C LEU A 130 -13.14 0.39 20.15
N ASP A 131 -13.02 -0.94 20.04
CA ASP A 131 -11.71 -1.59 20.09
C ASP A 131 -10.85 -1.17 18.88
N LEU A 132 -9.54 -1.08 19.08
CA LEU A 132 -8.60 -0.75 18.00
C LEU A 132 -8.60 -1.81 16.89
N THR A 133 -8.93 -3.06 17.22
CA THR A 133 -9.01 -4.15 16.26
C THR A 133 -10.37 -4.25 15.56
N ASP A 134 -11.37 -3.47 16.00
CA ASP A 134 -12.69 -3.39 15.34
C ASP A 134 -12.70 -2.43 14.16
N TYR A 135 -11.85 -2.66 13.16
CA TYR A 135 -11.80 -1.83 11.96
C TYR A 135 -13.15 -1.75 11.22
N LYS A 136 -14.01 -2.77 11.34
CA LYS A 136 -15.35 -2.75 10.71
C LYS A 136 -16.27 -1.74 11.41
N GLY A 137 -16.31 -1.78 12.73
CA GLY A 137 -17.03 -0.78 13.53
C GLY A 137 -16.51 0.64 13.27
N TRP A 138 -15.20 0.81 13.18
CA TRP A 138 -14.60 2.10 12.83
C TRP A 138 -15.00 2.59 11.44
N ALA A 139 -14.93 1.73 10.39
CA ALA A 139 -15.30 2.10 9.02
C ALA A 139 -16.77 2.52 8.91
N HIS A 140 -17.68 1.73 9.48
CA HIS A 140 -19.10 2.07 9.52
C HIS A 140 -19.38 3.31 10.37
N GLY A 141 -18.70 3.44 11.48
CA GLY A 141 -18.79 4.59 12.36
C GLY A 141 -18.35 5.90 11.70
N LEU A 142 -17.23 5.91 10.97
CA LEU A 142 -16.76 7.05 10.17
C LEU A 142 -17.83 7.47 9.15
N LYS A 143 -18.40 6.52 8.41
CA LYS A 143 -19.49 6.81 7.46
C LYS A 143 -20.72 7.38 8.17
N ALA A 144 -21.13 6.79 9.28
CA ALA A 144 -22.29 7.25 10.05
C ALA A 144 -22.06 8.63 10.72
N CYS A 145 -20.81 8.99 10.99
CA CYS A 145 -20.40 10.32 11.43
C CYS A 145 -20.28 11.34 10.28
N GLY A 146 -20.52 10.94 9.03
CA GLY A 146 -20.46 11.82 7.87
C GLY A 146 -19.04 12.20 7.43
N TYR A 147 -18.08 11.29 7.58
CA TYR A 147 -16.71 11.52 7.08
C TYR A 147 -16.69 11.63 5.56
N ALA A 148 -17.50 10.84 4.87
CA ALA A 148 -17.66 10.88 3.42
C ALA A 148 -19.13 10.79 3.01
N THR A 149 -19.48 11.40 1.89
CA THR A 149 -20.83 11.38 1.31
C THR A 149 -21.16 10.05 0.65
N ASN A 150 -20.16 9.38 0.06
CA ASN A 150 -20.33 8.11 -0.66
C ASN A 150 -20.97 7.01 0.23
N PRO A 151 -22.13 6.44 -0.15
CA PRO A 151 -22.82 5.43 0.65
C PRO A 151 -21.99 4.12 0.81
N ARG A 152 -21.07 3.85 -0.10
CA ARG A 152 -20.20 2.66 -0.07
C ARG A 152 -18.87 2.89 0.65
N TYR A 153 -18.64 4.05 1.26
CA TYR A 153 -17.37 4.41 1.86
C TYR A 153 -16.86 3.36 2.86
N ALA A 154 -17.70 2.97 3.84
CA ALA A 154 -17.31 1.97 4.84
C ALA A 154 -16.90 0.64 4.20
N TYR A 155 -17.67 0.17 3.23
CA TYR A 155 -17.38 -1.09 2.53
C TYR A 155 -16.06 -0.99 1.75
N LYS A 156 -15.77 0.16 1.12
CA LYS A 156 -14.51 0.39 0.43
C LYS A 156 -13.30 0.30 1.36
N LEU A 157 -13.38 0.91 2.54
CA LEU A 157 -12.32 0.80 3.54
C LEU A 157 -12.14 -0.65 4.00
N ILE A 158 -13.23 -1.36 4.30
CA ILE A 158 -13.19 -2.77 4.74
C ILE A 158 -12.58 -3.66 3.64
N GLU A 159 -13.01 -3.51 2.38
CA GLU A 159 -12.44 -4.27 1.24
C GLU A 159 -10.93 -4.07 1.13
N ILE A 160 -10.45 -2.82 1.27
CA ILE A 160 -9.02 -2.50 1.24
C ILE A 160 -8.30 -3.13 2.42
N ILE A 161 -8.83 -2.97 3.63
CA ILE A 161 -8.23 -3.52 4.86
C ILE A 161 -8.10 -5.04 4.78
N GLU A 162 -9.14 -5.73 4.33
CA GLU A 162 -9.15 -7.20 4.22
C GLU A 162 -8.25 -7.70 3.09
N LEU A 163 -8.30 -7.06 1.91
CA LEU A 163 -7.50 -7.46 0.75
C LEU A 163 -5.99 -7.36 1.02
N TYR A 164 -5.55 -6.31 1.71
CA TYR A 164 -4.14 -6.05 2.04
C TYR A 164 -3.75 -6.50 3.45
N LYS A 165 -4.70 -7.07 4.22
CA LYS A 165 -4.51 -7.53 5.59
C LYS A 165 -3.98 -6.43 6.52
N LEU A 166 -4.44 -5.18 6.32
CA LEU A 166 -3.97 -4.04 7.09
C LEU A 166 -4.30 -4.16 8.59
N TYR A 167 -5.36 -4.91 8.94
CA TYR A 167 -5.75 -5.20 10.33
C TYR A 167 -4.62 -5.85 11.17
N LEU A 168 -3.59 -6.41 10.52
CA LEU A 168 -2.43 -6.94 11.23
C LEU A 168 -1.61 -5.84 11.92
N TYR A 169 -1.67 -4.61 11.42
CA TYR A 169 -0.98 -3.46 12.03
C TYR A 169 -1.70 -2.94 13.29
N ASP A 170 -2.98 -3.27 13.49
CA ASP A 170 -3.76 -2.84 14.64
C ASP A 170 -3.36 -3.57 15.94
N ASN A 171 -2.56 -4.62 15.83
CA ASN A 171 -2.01 -5.37 16.97
C ASN A 171 -0.69 -4.81 17.53
N ALA A 172 -0.18 -3.70 17.04
CA ALA A 172 1.01 -3.06 17.59
C ALA A 172 0.74 -2.52 19.00
N THR A 173 1.50 -2.98 20.01
CA THR A 173 1.13 -2.79 21.42
C THR A 173 1.96 -1.77 22.19
N THR A 174 3.13 -1.33 21.70
CA THR A 174 3.99 -0.42 22.45
C THR A 174 4.60 0.68 21.59
N TYR A 175 4.31 1.92 21.97
CA TYR A 175 4.92 3.11 21.39
C TYR A 175 6.44 3.16 21.64
N ASP A 176 6.87 2.80 22.83
CA ASP A 176 8.28 2.86 23.21
C ASP A 176 9.14 1.90 22.39
N HIS A 177 8.64 0.71 22.12
CA HIS A 177 9.31 -0.25 21.24
C HIS A 177 9.40 0.27 19.80
N PHE A 178 8.30 0.84 19.29
CA PHE A 178 8.21 1.41 17.96
C PHE A 178 9.11 2.66 17.82
N MET A 179 9.11 3.55 18.82
CA MET A 179 9.93 4.78 18.81
C MET A 179 11.40 4.48 19.08
N ALA A 180 11.71 3.47 19.88
CA ALA A 180 13.08 3.02 20.08
C ALA A 180 13.71 2.52 18.77
N GLU A 181 12.97 1.80 17.94
CA GLU A 181 13.41 1.40 16.60
C GLU A 181 13.69 2.61 15.67
N ARG A 182 12.97 3.74 15.84
CA ARG A 182 13.10 4.92 14.97
C ARG A 182 14.13 5.94 15.45
N SER A 183 14.34 6.06 16.75
CA SER A 183 15.21 7.09 17.33
C SER A 183 16.70 6.76 17.28
N GLY A 184 17.07 5.57 16.88
CA GLY A 184 18.46 5.11 16.92
C GLY A 184 19.04 4.99 18.34
N VAL A 185 18.21 5.25 19.37
CA VAL A 185 18.56 5.15 20.80
C VAL A 185 18.18 3.77 21.34
N ALA A 186 17.60 2.91 20.51
CA ALA A 186 17.37 1.53 20.88
C ALA A 186 18.73 0.90 21.19
N GLN A 187 18.89 0.43 22.42
CA GLN A 187 19.82 -0.67 22.67
C GLN A 187 19.59 -1.68 21.54
N PRO A 188 20.64 -2.30 20.98
CA PRO A 188 20.46 -3.27 19.91
C PRO A 188 19.61 -4.42 20.44
N VAL A 189 18.29 -4.30 20.31
CA VAL A 189 17.43 -5.45 20.29
C VAL A 189 17.89 -6.18 19.05
N ASP A 190 18.55 -7.28 19.27
CA ASP A 190 19.13 -8.14 18.27
C ASP A 190 18.14 -8.33 17.10
N GLN A 191 18.25 -7.48 16.06
CA GLN A 191 17.45 -7.55 14.85
C GLN A 191 17.67 -8.88 14.11
N SER A 192 18.69 -9.66 14.55
CA SER A 192 19.02 -10.97 14.00
C SER A 192 17.92 -12.02 14.22
N HIS A 193 16.94 -11.75 15.09
CA HIS A 193 15.87 -12.71 15.42
C HIS A 193 14.51 -12.41 14.79
N ARG A 194 14.33 -11.29 14.09
CA ARG A 194 13.09 -11.03 13.35
C ARG A 194 13.22 -11.53 11.92
N LEU A 195 12.49 -12.60 11.61
CA LEU A 195 12.40 -13.11 10.25
C LEU A 195 11.92 -12.03 9.28
N HIS A 196 12.48 -12.00 8.07
CA HIS A 196 12.00 -11.10 7.02
C HIS A 196 10.62 -11.52 6.53
N PRO A 197 9.68 -10.57 6.34
CA PRO A 197 8.41 -10.87 5.70
C PRO A 197 8.65 -11.36 4.27
N ILE A 198 8.21 -12.59 3.99
CA ILE A 198 8.27 -13.14 2.63
C ILE A 198 7.03 -12.71 1.86
N ARG A 199 7.24 -12.10 0.70
CA ARG A 199 6.21 -11.59 -0.20
C ARG A 199 6.21 -12.35 -1.52
N ILE A 200 5.13 -12.22 -2.30
CA ILE A 200 4.99 -12.88 -3.60
C ILE A 200 4.79 -11.83 -4.68
N PHE A 201 5.62 -11.87 -5.71
CA PHE A 201 5.45 -11.10 -6.93
C PHE A 201 5.94 -11.90 -8.15
N ASN A 202 5.27 -11.73 -9.28
CA ASN A 202 5.57 -12.41 -10.53
C ASN A 202 5.76 -13.95 -10.37
N LYS A 203 4.91 -14.58 -9.54
CA LYS A 203 4.99 -16.00 -9.18
C LYS A 203 6.35 -16.40 -8.56
N ASN A 204 6.98 -15.47 -7.85
CA ASN A 204 8.23 -15.65 -7.14
C ASN A 204 8.11 -15.12 -5.72
N TYR A 205 8.90 -15.64 -4.80
CA TYR A 205 9.03 -15.13 -3.45
C TYR A 205 10.15 -14.11 -3.39
N TYR A 206 9.95 -13.05 -2.60
CA TYR A 206 10.96 -12.03 -2.34
C TYR A 206 10.84 -11.49 -0.92
N MET A 207 11.89 -10.84 -0.46
CA MET A 207 11.92 -10.03 0.76
C MET A 207 12.59 -8.70 0.48
N MET A 208 12.42 -7.75 1.38
CA MET A 208 13.13 -6.48 1.34
C MET A 208 14.34 -6.59 2.25
N ALA A 209 15.52 -6.28 1.75
CA ALA A 209 16.73 -6.26 2.56
C ALA A 209 16.65 -5.15 3.62
N ARG A 210 17.24 -5.41 4.78
CA ARG A 210 17.45 -4.44 5.86
C ARG A 210 18.87 -3.95 5.85
N GLU A 211 19.14 -2.90 6.59
CA GLU A 211 20.49 -2.43 6.78
C GLU A 211 21.36 -3.52 7.45
N GLY A 212 22.54 -3.76 6.89
CA GLY A 212 23.46 -4.82 7.34
C GLY A 212 23.16 -6.22 6.81
N ASP A 213 22.12 -6.42 6.02
CA ASP A 213 21.83 -7.71 5.42
C ASP A 213 22.89 -8.15 4.42
N THR A 214 23.10 -9.45 4.40
CA THR A 214 23.94 -10.13 3.42
C THR A 214 23.21 -11.35 2.85
N PHE A 215 23.58 -11.77 1.65
CA PHE A 215 23.05 -13.00 1.10
C PHE A 215 23.29 -14.22 1.98
N LYS A 216 24.37 -14.20 2.79
CA LYS A 216 24.68 -15.26 3.77
C LYS A 216 23.67 -15.24 4.92
N ALA A 217 23.38 -14.07 5.50
CA ALA A 217 22.45 -13.93 6.61
C ALA A 217 21.03 -14.31 6.19
N ILE A 218 20.56 -13.76 5.07
CA ILE A 218 19.27 -14.11 4.47
C ILE A 218 19.18 -15.61 4.18
N GLY A 219 20.23 -16.18 3.62
CA GLY A 219 20.25 -17.62 3.32
C GLY A 219 20.14 -18.49 4.55
N LYS A 220 20.77 -18.10 5.66
CA LYS A 220 20.67 -18.78 6.96
C LYS A 220 19.25 -18.70 7.51
N GLU A 221 18.63 -17.53 7.43
CA GLU A 221 17.27 -17.28 7.93
C GLU A 221 16.21 -18.17 7.28
N ILE A 222 16.31 -18.38 5.96
CA ILE A 222 15.30 -19.14 5.19
C ILE A 222 15.78 -20.54 4.77
N GLU A 223 16.86 -21.03 5.36
CA GLU A 223 17.44 -22.33 5.08
C GLU A 223 17.79 -22.56 3.59
N LEU A 224 18.20 -21.49 2.91
CA LEU A 224 18.67 -21.53 1.53
C LEU A 224 20.14 -21.11 1.42
N SER A 225 20.83 -21.65 0.42
CA SER A 225 22.20 -21.20 0.15
C SER A 225 22.23 -19.72 -0.26
N GLY A 226 22.91 -18.85 0.49
CA GLY A 226 23.12 -17.45 0.14
C GLY A 226 23.74 -17.25 -1.25
N ARG A 227 24.63 -18.16 -1.69
CA ARG A 227 25.17 -18.16 -3.07
C ARG A 227 24.10 -18.40 -4.12
N LYS A 228 23.10 -19.27 -3.84
CA LYS A 228 21.95 -19.45 -4.73
C LYS A 228 21.09 -18.21 -4.78
N ILE A 229 20.84 -17.56 -3.64
CA ILE A 229 20.06 -16.31 -3.56
C ILE A 229 20.76 -15.22 -4.37
N ALA A 230 22.06 -14.99 -4.17
CA ALA A 230 22.84 -14.04 -4.96
C ALA A 230 22.71 -14.30 -6.47
N LYS A 231 22.84 -15.56 -6.91
CA LYS A 231 22.67 -15.97 -8.31
C LYS A 231 21.24 -15.70 -8.82
N TYR A 232 20.20 -15.89 -8.00
CA TYR A 232 18.81 -15.58 -8.39
C TYR A 232 18.59 -14.09 -8.61
N ASN A 233 19.34 -13.26 -7.90
CA ASN A 233 19.31 -11.81 -8.01
C ASN A 233 20.36 -11.25 -8.99
N GLU A 234 21.15 -12.12 -9.66
CA GLU A 234 22.17 -11.70 -10.62
C GLU A 234 23.22 -10.77 -9.96
N ARG A 235 23.57 -11.08 -8.71
CA ARG A 235 24.52 -10.37 -7.87
C ARG A 235 25.67 -11.28 -7.44
N ASN A 236 26.78 -10.65 -7.04
CA ASN A 236 27.88 -11.37 -6.38
C ASN A 236 27.47 -11.75 -4.95
N TYR A 237 27.94 -12.89 -4.47
CA TYR A 237 27.64 -13.36 -3.11
C TYR A 237 28.13 -12.41 -2.01
N HIS A 238 29.20 -11.68 -2.28
CA HIS A 238 29.83 -10.72 -1.37
C HIS A 238 29.31 -9.27 -1.52
N ASP A 239 28.37 -9.04 -2.44
CA ASP A 239 27.78 -7.71 -2.60
C ASP A 239 27.04 -7.29 -1.34
N VAL A 240 27.16 -6.01 -0.98
CA VAL A 240 26.41 -5.39 0.09
C VAL A 240 24.97 -5.12 -0.39
N LEU A 241 24.00 -5.52 0.42
CA LEU A 241 22.60 -5.24 0.17
C LEU A 241 22.24 -3.88 0.78
N GLN A 242 21.48 -3.10 0.04
CA GLN A 242 20.98 -1.83 0.53
C GLN A 242 19.63 -2.03 1.22
N ALA A 243 19.37 -1.27 2.29
CA ALA A 243 18.06 -1.28 2.94
C ALA A 243 16.95 -0.95 1.92
N GLY A 244 15.89 -1.76 1.89
CA GLY A 244 14.81 -1.63 0.91
C GLY A 244 15.07 -2.31 -0.44
N GLU A 245 16.23 -2.90 -0.67
CA GLU A 245 16.51 -3.66 -1.90
C GLU A 245 15.66 -4.94 -1.97
N ILE A 246 15.06 -5.21 -3.13
CA ILE A 246 14.27 -6.43 -3.36
C ILE A 246 15.22 -7.63 -3.52
N VAL A 247 15.05 -8.67 -2.71
CA VAL A 247 15.82 -9.91 -2.79
C VAL A 247 14.90 -11.07 -3.14
N TYR A 248 14.99 -11.57 -4.36
CA TYR A 248 14.22 -12.72 -4.82
C TYR A 248 14.80 -14.04 -4.29
N LEU A 249 13.92 -14.90 -3.77
CA LEU A 249 14.30 -16.20 -3.15
C LEU A 249 14.30 -17.37 -4.12
N LYS A 250 13.82 -17.15 -5.34
CA LYS A 250 13.87 -18.11 -6.46
C LYS A 250 14.28 -17.38 -7.73
N LYS A 251 14.66 -18.16 -8.74
CA LYS A 251 15.06 -17.63 -10.05
C LYS A 251 13.96 -16.76 -10.66
N LYS A 252 14.27 -15.52 -11.01
CA LYS A 252 13.36 -14.56 -11.63
C LYS A 252 12.80 -15.07 -12.96
N ARG A 253 11.65 -14.55 -13.36
CA ARG A 253 10.96 -14.95 -14.60
C ARG A 253 11.63 -14.31 -15.84
N LYS A 254 11.20 -14.72 -17.02
CA LYS A 254 11.64 -14.11 -18.29
C LYS A 254 10.83 -12.87 -18.63
N HIS A 255 9.58 -12.79 -18.18
CA HIS A 255 8.60 -11.74 -18.45
C HIS A 255 7.95 -11.27 -17.16
N ALA A 256 7.54 -10.02 -17.10
CA ALA A 256 6.68 -9.48 -16.06
C ALA A 256 5.31 -10.20 -16.03
N PRO A 257 4.45 -9.97 -15.01
CA PRO A 257 3.09 -10.49 -15.03
C PRO A 257 2.31 -10.05 -16.28
N LYS A 258 1.34 -10.89 -16.73
CA LYS A 258 0.52 -10.63 -17.94
C LYS A 258 -0.18 -9.26 -17.90
N ALA A 259 -0.45 -8.71 -16.72
CA ALA A 259 -1.03 -7.39 -16.54
C ALA A 259 -0.18 -6.25 -17.14
N PHE A 260 1.13 -6.49 -17.36
CA PHE A 260 2.06 -5.55 -17.99
C PHE A 260 2.24 -5.79 -19.49
N LYS A 261 1.51 -6.73 -20.08
CA LYS A 261 1.47 -6.88 -21.53
C LYS A 261 0.94 -5.59 -22.16
N ASN A 262 1.66 -5.07 -23.14
CA ASN A 262 1.35 -3.79 -23.82
C ASN A 262 1.41 -2.53 -22.91
N LYS A 263 2.06 -2.64 -21.74
CA LYS A 263 2.35 -1.51 -20.85
C LYS A 263 3.87 -1.40 -20.69
N PRO A 264 4.56 -0.62 -21.53
CA PRO A 264 5.99 -0.43 -21.39
C PRO A 264 6.30 0.32 -20.10
N HIS A 265 7.46 0.04 -19.52
CA HIS A 265 8.03 0.84 -18.45
C HIS A 265 8.67 2.09 -19.05
N ILE A 266 8.38 3.25 -18.49
CA ILE A 266 9.04 4.51 -18.85
C ILE A 266 10.13 4.76 -17.82
N VAL A 267 11.38 4.76 -18.26
CA VAL A 267 12.55 4.91 -17.40
C VAL A 267 12.49 6.24 -16.64
N GLN A 268 12.64 6.17 -15.32
CA GLN A 268 12.66 7.33 -14.44
C GLN A 268 14.09 7.72 -14.06
N PRO A 269 14.33 8.97 -13.62
CA PRO A 269 15.63 9.39 -13.09
C PRO A 269 16.07 8.46 -11.95
N GLY A 270 17.36 8.05 -11.98
CA GLY A 270 17.96 7.18 -10.97
C GLY A 270 17.72 5.69 -11.17
N GLU A 271 16.92 5.26 -12.16
CA GLU A 271 16.75 3.86 -12.49
C GLU A 271 17.91 3.29 -13.32
N SER A 272 18.12 2.00 -13.19
CA SER A 272 19.04 1.22 -14.00
C SER A 272 18.30 0.03 -14.63
N MET A 273 18.86 -0.56 -15.68
CA MET A 273 18.31 -1.81 -16.23
C MET A 273 18.16 -2.90 -15.17
N TYR A 274 19.08 -2.93 -14.19
CA TYR A 274 19.03 -3.86 -13.07
C TYR A 274 17.84 -3.54 -12.12
N SER A 275 17.69 -2.28 -11.68
CA SER A 275 16.60 -1.90 -10.77
C SER A 275 15.24 -2.15 -11.40
N ILE A 276 15.08 -1.84 -12.70
CA ILE A 276 13.86 -2.13 -13.45
C ILE A 276 13.59 -3.66 -13.52
N ALA A 277 14.63 -4.46 -13.80
CA ALA A 277 14.49 -5.90 -13.82
C ALA A 277 14.09 -6.48 -12.45
N GLN A 278 14.63 -5.92 -11.34
CA GLN A 278 14.26 -6.27 -9.97
C GLN A 278 12.81 -5.89 -9.69
N HIS A 279 12.41 -4.66 -10.05
CA HIS A 279 11.03 -4.18 -9.87
C HIS A 279 9.99 -5.12 -10.49
N TYR A 280 10.23 -5.59 -11.72
CA TYR A 280 9.31 -6.50 -12.42
C TYR A 280 9.52 -7.99 -12.12
N GLY A 281 10.48 -8.36 -11.30
CA GLY A 281 10.82 -9.75 -10.98
C GLY A 281 11.24 -10.56 -12.21
N ILE A 282 11.93 -9.91 -13.13
CA ILE A 282 12.43 -10.52 -14.37
C ILE A 282 13.95 -10.57 -14.40
N ARG A 283 14.49 -11.48 -15.20
CA ARG A 283 15.95 -11.59 -15.39
C ARG A 283 16.45 -10.39 -16.17
N LEU A 284 17.55 -9.80 -15.72
CA LEU A 284 18.21 -8.68 -16.41
C LEU A 284 18.49 -9.02 -17.89
N LYS A 285 19.07 -10.18 -18.15
CA LYS A 285 19.30 -10.68 -19.52
C LYS A 285 18.03 -10.73 -20.37
N SER A 286 16.87 -11.05 -19.75
CA SER A 286 15.60 -11.10 -20.47
C SER A 286 15.10 -9.69 -20.80
N LEU A 287 15.30 -8.71 -19.92
CA LEU A 287 14.97 -7.31 -20.17
C LEU A 287 15.75 -6.76 -21.37
N TYR A 288 17.07 -6.98 -21.42
CA TYR A 288 17.89 -6.60 -22.58
C TYR A 288 17.38 -7.27 -23.85
N LYS A 289 17.20 -8.59 -23.83
CA LYS A 289 16.78 -9.38 -25.01
C LYS A 289 15.43 -8.92 -25.58
N MET A 290 14.41 -8.70 -24.72
CA MET A 290 13.08 -8.30 -25.20
C MET A 290 13.04 -6.89 -25.79
N ASN A 291 14.00 -6.06 -25.41
CA ASN A 291 14.17 -4.71 -25.95
C ASN A 291 15.20 -4.61 -27.07
N LYS A 292 15.82 -5.74 -27.47
CA LYS A 292 16.91 -5.78 -28.48
C LYS A 292 18.08 -4.85 -28.14
N LEU A 293 18.43 -4.76 -26.86
CA LEU A 293 19.51 -3.91 -26.35
C LEU A 293 20.76 -4.74 -26.05
N PRO A 294 21.96 -4.20 -26.28
CA PRO A 294 23.20 -4.85 -25.89
C PRO A 294 23.39 -4.79 -24.35
N PRO A 295 24.20 -5.68 -23.75
CA PRO A 295 24.40 -5.75 -22.30
C PRO A 295 25.03 -4.49 -21.68
N ASP A 296 25.74 -3.70 -22.46
CA ASP A 296 26.42 -2.46 -22.11
C ASP A 296 25.61 -1.20 -22.42
N TYR A 297 24.32 -1.38 -22.80
CA TYR A 297 23.44 -0.27 -23.11
C TYR A 297 23.29 0.71 -21.95
N GLN A 298 23.60 1.99 -22.22
CA GLN A 298 23.38 3.09 -21.28
C GLN A 298 21.92 3.50 -21.31
N ILE A 299 21.28 3.41 -20.14
CA ILE A 299 19.86 3.70 -20.00
C ILE A 299 19.60 5.21 -20.05
N GLU A 300 18.52 5.61 -20.75
CA GLU A 300 18.10 6.99 -20.90
C GLU A 300 16.76 7.22 -20.23
N VAL A 301 16.64 8.33 -19.47
CA VAL A 301 15.37 8.75 -18.85
C VAL A 301 14.32 9.01 -19.93
N GLY A 302 13.10 8.57 -19.69
CA GLY A 302 11.98 8.68 -20.64
C GLY A 302 11.92 7.54 -21.67
N ARG A 303 12.96 6.71 -21.76
CA ARG A 303 12.92 5.55 -22.67
C ARG A 303 11.84 4.56 -22.28
N GLN A 304 11.11 4.07 -23.28
CA GLN A 304 10.11 3.00 -23.08
C GLN A 304 10.78 1.63 -23.21
N LEU A 305 10.62 0.81 -22.18
CA LEU A 305 11.14 -0.56 -22.14
C LEU A 305 9.99 -1.57 -22.04
N ARG A 306 9.98 -2.53 -22.94
CA ARG A 306 9.10 -3.70 -22.81
C ARG A 306 9.54 -4.55 -21.61
N VAL A 307 8.57 -4.98 -20.81
CA VAL A 307 8.80 -5.81 -19.61
C VAL A 307 8.07 -7.17 -19.71
N TYR A 308 7.19 -7.29 -20.73
CA TYR A 308 6.45 -8.54 -21.02
C TYR A 308 6.65 -8.98 -22.47
#